data_b1f04f868df97d95d2b08e1bcb671292
#
_entry.id   b1f04f868df97d95d2b08e1bcb671292
#
_cell.length_a   1.000
_cell.length_b   1.000
_cell.length_c   1.000
_cell.angle_alpha   90.00
_cell.angle_beta   90.00
_cell.angle_gamma   90.00
#
_symmetry.space_group_name_H-M   'P 1'
#
loop_
_entity.id
_entity.type
_entity.pdbx_description
1 polymer ?
#
loop_
_entity_poly.entity_id
_entity_poly.type
_entity_poly.pdbx_seq_one_letter_code
_entity_poly.pdbx_strand_id
1 'polypeptide(L)' 'MGKEKLLERARDELFSHINRCGVLKAVEGEQRQWMDETIDYIRERYPDLSEVDLSGLHEIGNRFCQ' A
#
# COMPACT_ATOMS: atom_id res chain seq x y z
N MET A 1 -1.19 12.71 16.45
CA MET A 1 0.16 12.28 16.75
C MET A 1 0.42 10.82 16.41
N GLY A 2 -0.43 9.90 16.83
CA GLY A 2 -0.25 8.49 16.47
C GLY A 2 -0.46 8.19 15.00
N LYS A 3 -1.31 8.97 14.33
CA LYS A 3 -1.68 8.71 12.95
C LYS A 3 -0.51 8.88 11.97
N GLU A 4 0.33 9.86 12.19
CA GLU A 4 1.48 10.07 11.31
C GLU A 4 2.44 8.89 11.35
N LYS A 5 2.67 8.35 12.54
CA LYS A 5 3.51 7.16 12.69
C LYS A 5 2.87 5.94 12.07
N LEU A 6 1.55 5.82 12.18
CA LEU A 6 0.81 4.73 11.56
C LEU A 6 0.92 4.80 10.04
N LEU A 7 0.82 6.00 9.48
CA LEU A 7 0.98 6.19 8.04
C LEU A 7 2.38 5.80 7.57
N GLU A 8 3.40 6.20 8.32
CA GLU A 8 4.78 5.84 7.99
C GLU A 8 4.98 4.33 8.01
N ARG A 9 4.45 3.67 9.03
CA ARG A 9 4.55 2.22 9.15
C ARG A 9 3.80 1.51 8.02
N ALA A 10 2.60 1.99 7.71
CA ALA A 10 1.80 1.41 6.64
C ALA A 10 2.51 1.56 5.30
N ARG A 11 3.10 2.72 5.06
CA ARG A 11 3.86 2.96 3.83
C ARG A 11 5.07 2.05 3.75
N ASP A 12 5.80 1.89 4.85
CA ASP A 12 6.96 1.02 4.89
C ASP A 12 6.56 -0.44 4.63
N GLU A 13 5.47 -0.89 5.22
CA GLU A 13 4.95 -2.23 4.95
C GLU A 13 4.57 -2.39 3.49
N LEU A 14 3.91 -1.39 2.93
CA LEU A 14 3.51 -1.41 1.52
C LEU A 14 4.74 -1.57 0.63
N PHE A 15 5.76 -0.76 0.82
CA PHE A 15 6.98 -0.84 0.03
C PHE A 15 7.70 -2.17 0.21
N SER A 16 7.72 -2.68 1.43
CA SER A 16 8.33 -3.97 1.72
C SER A 16 7.61 -5.09 0.98
N HIS A 17 6.28 -5.06 0.94
CA HIS A 17 5.50 -6.04 0.20
C HIS A 17 5.75 -5.94 -1.31
N ILE A 18 5.80 -4.73 -1.84
CA ILE A 18 6.07 -4.52 -3.25
C ILE A 18 7.41 -5.13 -3.65
N ASN A 19 8.44 -4.86 -2.87
CA ASN A 19 9.77 -5.38 -3.16
C ASN A 19 9.84 -6.89 -3.00
N ARG A 20 9.19 -7.42 -1.96
CA ARG A 20 9.27 -8.84 -1.62
C ARG A 20 8.53 -9.72 -2.62
N CYS A 21 7.39 -9.26 -3.09
CA CYS A 21 6.54 -10.06 -3.96
C CYS A 21 6.92 -9.95 -5.43
N GLY A 22 7.88 -9.10 -5.77
CA GLY A 22 8.31 -8.94 -7.16
C GLY A 22 7.24 -8.34 -8.05
N VAL A 23 6.29 -7.62 -7.47
CA VAL A 23 5.16 -7.07 -8.20
C VAL A 23 5.60 -6.06 -9.25
N LEU A 24 6.80 -5.49 -9.08
CA LEU A 24 7.36 -4.54 -10.05
C LEU A 24 7.57 -5.18 -11.42
N LYS A 25 7.71 -6.51 -11.49
CA LYS A 25 7.89 -7.23 -12.74
C LYS A 25 6.60 -7.80 -13.29
N ALA A 26 5.50 -7.65 -12.55
CA ALA A 26 4.20 -8.15 -12.98
C ALA A 26 3.59 -7.21 -14.04
N VAL A 27 2.65 -7.75 -14.83
CA VAL A 27 1.93 -6.93 -15.78
C VAL A 27 1.01 -5.96 -15.04
N GLU A 28 0.66 -4.85 -15.69
CA GLU A 28 -0.06 -3.76 -15.07
C GLU A 28 -1.37 -4.21 -14.41
N GLY A 29 -2.12 -5.08 -15.05
CA GLY A 29 -3.37 -5.57 -14.49
C GLY A 29 -3.18 -6.33 -13.19
N GLU A 30 -2.13 -7.16 -13.14
CA GLU A 30 -1.80 -7.91 -11.93
C GLU A 30 -1.30 -6.99 -10.83
N GLN A 31 -0.52 -5.96 -11.18
CA GLN A 31 -0.04 -4.98 -10.21
C GLN A 31 -1.21 -4.26 -9.55
N ARG A 32 -2.21 -3.89 -10.33
CA ARG A 32 -3.39 -3.19 -9.82
C ARG A 32 -4.18 -4.06 -8.85
N GLN A 33 -4.41 -5.32 -9.22
CA GLN A 33 -5.13 -6.25 -8.37
C GLN A 33 -4.35 -6.49 -7.06
N TRP A 34 -3.05 -6.71 -7.18
CA TRP A 34 -2.20 -6.93 -6.01
C TRP A 34 -2.23 -5.71 -5.09
N MET A 35 -2.20 -4.52 -5.66
CA MET A 35 -2.22 -3.30 -4.88
C MET A 35 -3.53 -3.16 -4.11
N ASP A 36 -4.67 -3.46 -4.76
CA ASP A 36 -5.97 -3.41 -4.11
C ASP A 36 -6.02 -4.37 -2.92
N GLU A 37 -5.52 -5.58 -3.09
CA GLU A 37 -5.49 -6.58 -2.03
C GLU A 37 -4.58 -6.13 -0.88
N THR A 38 -3.44 -5.53 -1.21
CA THR A 38 -2.50 -5.05 -0.20
C THR A 38 -3.10 -3.90 0.60
N ILE A 39 -3.81 -2.99 -0.07
CA ILE A 39 -4.46 -1.88 0.61
C ILE A 39 -5.56 -2.39 1.54
N ASP A 40 -6.32 -3.40 1.14
CA ASP A 40 -7.32 -4.02 2.01
C ASP A 40 -6.66 -4.64 3.24
N TYR A 41 -5.52 -5.30 3.06
CA TYR A 41 -4.75 -5.85 4.16
C TYR A 41 -4.32 -4.75 5.13
N ILE A 42 -3.82 -3.65 4.61
CA ILE A 42 -3.39 -2.52 5.43
C ILE A 42 -4.59 -1.91 6.16
N ARG A 43 -5.73 -1.84 5.51
CA ARG A 43 -6.96 -1.32 6.12
C ARG A 43 -7.33 -2.13 7.37
N GLU A 44 -7.25 -3.44 7.28
CA GLU A 44 -7.56 -4.31 8.40
C GLU A 44 -6.52 -4.19 9.51
N ARG A 45 -5.26 -4.06 9.13
CA ARG A 45 -4.17 -3.99 10.09
C ARG A 45 -4.11 -2.63 10.79
N TYR A 46 -4.50 -1.57 10.10
CA TYR A 46 -4.47 -0.21 10.61
C TYR A 46 -5.85 0.42 10.51
N PRO A 47 -6.80 0.01 11.37
CA PRO A 47 -8.18 0.50 11.26
C PRO A 47 -8.34 1.98 11.56
N ASP A 48 -7.33 2.62 12.13
CA ASP A 48 -7.35 4.05 12.42
C ASP A 48 -7.11 4.90 11.18
N LEU A 49 -6.66 4.30 10.08
CA LEU A 49 -6.45 5.02 8.83
C LEU A 49 -7.78 5.26 8.13
N SER A 50 -7.98 6.48 7.63
CA SER A 50 -9.20 6.84 6.90
C SER A 50 -9.11 6.39 5.44
N GLU A 51 -10.23 6.49 4.73
CA GLU A 51 -10.26 6.19 3.29
C GLU A 51 -9.31 7.10 2.52
N VAL A 52 -9.19 8.36 2.94
CA VAL A 52 -8.26 9.30 2.30
C VAL A 52 -6.82 8.84 2.47
N ASP A 53 -6.49 8.37 3.67
CA ASP A 53 -5.13 7.86 3.94
C ASP A 53 -4.81 6.64 3.08
N LEU A 54 -5.77 5.72 2.98
CA LEU A 54 -5.59 4.51 2.20
C LEU A 54 -5.49 4.83 0.71
N SER A 55 -6.29 5.78 0.25
CA SER A 55 -6.22 6.24 -1.14
C SER A 55 -4.85 6.83 -1.45
N GLY A 56 -4.30 7.61 -0.52
CA GLY A 56 -2.96 8.16 -0.66
C GLY A 56 -1.89 7.09 -0.74
N LEU A 57 -2.00 6.05 0.09
CA LEU A 57 -1.07 4.93 0.06
C LEU A 57 -1.16 4.17 -1.26
N HIS A 58 -2.37 3.97 -1.75
CA HIS A 58 -2.60 3.31 -3.04
C HIS A 58 -1.92 4.07 -4.17
N GLU A 59 -2.06 5.39 -4.16
CA GLU A 59 -1.43 6.23 -5.18
C GLU A 59 0.09 6.16 -5.10
N ILE A 60 0.65 6.21 -3.88
CA ILE A 60 2.08 6.09 -3.68
C ILE A 60 2.59 4.75 -4.19
N GLY A 61 1.87 3.68 -3.89
CA GLY A 61 2.23 2.35 -4.36
C GLY A 61 2.23 2.26 -5.87
N ASN A 62 1.22 2.84 -6.52
CA ASN A 62 1.14 2.85 -7.98
C ASN A 62 2.32 3.58 -8.60
N ARG A 63 2.72 4.70 -8.03
CA ARG A 63 3.88 5.45 -8.50
C ARG A 63 5.16 4.65 -8.33
N PHE A 64 5.26 3.93 -7.23
CA PHE A 64 6.44 3.12 -6.95
C PHE A 64 6.57 1.99 -7.98
N CYS A 65 5.45 1.45 -8.44
CA CYS A 65 5.44 0.38 -9.44
C CYS A 65 5.74 0.86 -10.86
N GLN A 66 5.63 2.14 -11.10
CA GLN A 66 5.98 2.72 -12.38
C GLN A 66 7.48 2.94 -12.45
#